data_323aa16f67b17b76538e43e866cea472
#
_entry.id   323aa16f67b17b76538e43e866cea472
#
_cell.length_a   1.000
_cell.length_b   1.000
_cell.length_c   1.000
_cell.angle_alpha   90.00
_cell.angle_beta   90.00
_cell.angle_gamma   90.00
#
_symmetry.space_group_name_H-M   'P 1'
#
loop_
_entity.id
_entity.type
_entity.pdbx_description
1 polymer ?
#
loop_
_entity_poly.entity_id
_entity_poly.type
_entity_poly.pdbx_seq_one_letter_code
_entity_poly.pdbx_strand_id
1 'polypeptide(L)'
;HCISSAASDVYKRQRLLQEVAYYIERADITEEIVRSKSHIQQIKKYLKMEEPVGKRLNFLLQEIVREVNTIGSKSPQTEITLQVVEMKSEIEKMREQLQNLL
;
A
#
# COMPACT_ATOMS: atom_id res chain seq x y z
N HIS A 1 9.89 26.60 -39.66
CA HIS A 1 8.61 25.97 -39.28
C HIS A 1 8.75 24.47 -39.08
N CYS A 2 9.44 23.74 -39.99
CA CYS A 2 9.59 22.28 -39.87
C CYS A 2 10.39 21.85 -38.65
N ILE A 3 11.45 22.60 -38.31
CA ILE A 3 12.30 22.32 -37.15
C ILE A 3 11.54 22.54 -35.85
N SER A 4 10.77 23.62 -35.77
CA SER A 4 9.96 23.96 -34.61
C SER A 4 8.84 22.94 -34.37
N SER A 5 8.20 22.47 -35.44
CA SER A 5 7.18 21.43 -35.38
C SER A 5 7.73 20.09 -34.94
N ALA A 6 8.88 19.69 -35.48
CA ALA A 6 9.56 18.43 -35.09
C ALA A 6 10.01 18.46 -33.63
N ALA A 7 10.58 19.59 -33.16
CA ALA A 7 10.95 19.75 -31.76
C ALA A 7 9.74 19.69 -30.82
N SER A 8 8.62 20.28 -31.21
CA SER A 8 7.37 20.22 -30.44
C SER A 8 6.83 18.81 -30.35
N ASP A 9 6.89 18.02 -31.43
CA ASP A 9 6.44 16.62 -31.45
C ASP A 9 7.31 15.74 -30.57
N VAL A 10 8.64 15.92 -30.60
CA VAL A 10 9.57 15.20 -29.71
C VAL A 10 9.28 15.52 -28.26
N TYR A 11 9.08 16.79 -27.93
CA TYR A 11 8.74 17.24 -26.57
C TYR A 11 7.43 16.62 -26.08
N LYS A 12 6.40 16.59 -26.91
CA LYS A 12 5.11 15.99 -26.57
C LYS A 12 5.25 14.49 -26.30
N ARG A 13 6.04 13.78 -27.11
CA ARG A 13 6.29 12.35 -26.92
C ARG A 13 7.01 12.08 -25.61
N GLN A 14 8.04 12.87 -25.28
CA GLN A 14 8.78 12.74 -24.04
C GLN A 14 7.89 12.99 -22.84
N ARG A 15 7.05 14.02 -22.89
CA ARG A 15 6.10 14.33 -21.83
C ARG A 15 5.09 13.19 -21.63
N LEU A 16 4.57 12.63 -22.72
CA LEU A 16 3.65 11.50 -22.67
C LEU A 16 4.29 10.28 -22.03
N LEU A 17 5.54 9.97 -22.39
CA LEU A 17 6.29 8.86 -21.79
C LEU A 17 6.51 9.08 -20.30
N GLN A 18 6.81 10.30 -19.88
CA GLN A 18 6.96 10.62 -18.46
C GLN A 18 5.65 10.47 -17.71
N GLU A 19 4.53 10.90 -18.27
CA GLU A 19 3.21 10.72 -17.67
C GLU A 19 2.84 9.24 -17.55
N VAL A 20 3.09 8.44 -18.58
CA VAL A 20 2.84 7.00 -18.56
C VAL A 20 3.69 6.33 -17.48
N ALA A 21 4.98 6.66 -17.40
CA ALA A 21 5.87 6.12 -16.38
C ALA A 21 5.40 6.48 -14.97
N TYR A 22 4.93 7.71 -14.76
CA TYR A 22 4.38 8.16 -13.50
C TYR A 22 3.14 7.35 -13.11
N TYR A 23 2.21 7.12 -14.05
CA TYR A 23 1.01 6.32 -13.79
C TYR A 23 1.34 4.86 -13.50
N ILE A 24 2.30 4.26 -14.23
CA ILE A 24 2.72 2.89 -14.00
C ILE A 24 3.32 2.74 -12.59
N GLU A 25 4.21 3.65 -12.22
CA GLU A 25 4.83 3.64 -10.90
C GLU A 25 3.78 3.80 -9.79
N ARG A 26 2.81 4.69 -9.99
CA ARG A 26 1.76 4.96 -9.04
C ARG A 26 0.75 3.82 -8.92
N ALA A 27 0.51 3.09 -10.01
CA ALA A 27 -0.40 1.95 -10.04
C ALA A 27 0.25 0.65 -9.55
N ASP A 28 1.58 0.59 -9.45
CA ASP A 28 2.29 -0.61 -9.01
C ASP A 28 2.19 -0.74 -7.50
N ILE A 29 1.42 -1.71 -7.05
CA ILE A 29 1.20 -2.03 -5.64
C ILE A 29 1.86 -3.34 -5.22
N THR A 30 2.71 -3.92 -6.07
CA THR A 30 3.31 -5.23 -5.83
C THR A 30 4.16 -5.23 -4.56
N GLU A 31 4.97 -4.19 -4.35
CA GLU A 31 5.83 -4.06 -3.19
C GLU A 31 5.01 -3.99 -1.89
N GLU A 32 3.94 -3.21 -1.88
CA GLU A 32 3.06 -3.05 -0.73
C GLU A 32 2.35 -4.37 -0.39
N ILE A 33 1.92 -5.12 -1.40
CA ILE A 33 1.30 -6.43 -1.20
C ILE A 33 2.30 -7.41 -0.60
N VAL A 34 3.53 -7.46 -1.11
CA VAL A 34 4.59 -8.34 -0.60
C VAL A 34 4.91 -8.01 0.86
N ARG A 35 5.05 -6.73 1.18
CA ARG A 35 5.30 -6.29 2.56
C ARG A 35 4.13 -6.63 3.49
N SER A 36 2.90 -6.42 3.06
CA SER A 36 1.72 -6.75 3.84
C SER A 36 1.66 -8.25 4.14
N LYS A 37 1.93 -9.10 3.16
CA LYS A 37 1.98 -10.56 3.36
C LYS A 37 3.08 -10.96 4.33
N SER A 38 4.25 -10.32 4.25
CA SER A 38 5.35 -10.56 5.18
C SER A 38 4.94 -10.21 6.61
N HIS A 39 4.32 -9.06 6.82
CA HIS A 39 3.85 -8.64 8.14
C HIS A 39 2.77 -9.57 8.69
N ILE A 40 1.86 -10.04 7.84
CA ILE A 40 0.82 -11.00 8.26
C ILE A 40 1.46 -12.31 8.72
N GLN A 41 2.47 -12.80 8.01
CA GLN A 41 3.18 -14.03 8.40
C GLN A 41 3.90 -13.84 9.73
N GLN A 42 4.51 -12.68 9.97
CA GLN A 42 5.12 -12.36 11.24
C GLN A 42 4.10 -12.32 12.38
N ILE A 43 2.92 -11.74 12.13
CA ILE A 43 1.82 -11.74 13.11
C ILE A 43 1.43 -13.18 13.47
N LYS A 44 1.26 -14.04 12.48
CA LYS A 44 0.92 -15.46 12.71
C LYS A 44 1.99 -16.16 13.56
N LYS A 45 3.26 -15.85 13.32
CA LYS A 45 4.37 -16.39 14.10
C LYS A 45 4.31 -15.92 15.55
N TYR A 46 4.07 -14.62 15.78
CA TYR A 46 4.00 -14.07 17.14
C TYR A 46 2.78 -14.58 17.91
N LEU A 47 1.66 -14.82 17.25
CA LEU A 47 0.46 -15.37 17.89
C LEU A 47 0.67 -16.79 18.43
N LYS A 48 1.64 -17.52 17.89
CA LYS A 48 1.99 -18.88 18.37
C LYS A 48 3.00 -18.86 19.52
N MET A 49 3.57 -17.70 19.84
CA MET A 49 4.51 -17.58 20.95
C MET A 49 3.76 -17.46 22.27
N GLU A 50 4.32 -18.08 23.32
CA GLU A 50 3.78 -17.98 24.67
C GLU A 50 4.18 -16.69 25.39
N GLU A 51 5.14 -15.95 24.85
CA GLU A 51 5.64 -14.71 25.42
C GLU A 51 4.70 -13.54 25.12
N PRO A 52 4.67 -12.49 25.98
CA PRO A 52 3.88 -11.31 25.71
C PRO A 52 4.47 -10.54 24.53
N VAL A 53 3.78 -10.55 23.41
CA VAL A 53 4.20 -9.92 22.14
C VAL A 53 3.28 -8.77 21.72
N GLY A 54 2.46 -8.26 22.63
CA GLY A 54 1.44 -7.27 22.30
C GLY A 54 1.97 -6.02 21.63
N LYS A 55 3.10 -5.48 22.07
CA LYS A 55 3.71 -4.30 21.46
C LYS A 55 4.17 -4.57 20.03
N ARG A 56 4.76 -5.75 19.78
CA ARG A 56 5.19 -6.15 18.44
C ARG A 56 4.02 -6.36 17.50
N LEU A 57 2.94 -6.98 18.01
CA LEU A 57 1.71 -7.15 17.23
C LEU A 57 1.09 -5.80 16.87
N ASN A 58 1.04 -4.87 17.82
CA ASN A 58 0.52 -3.53 17.55
C ASN A 58 1.36 -2.80 16.49
N PHE A 59 2.68 -2.90 16.58
CA PHE A 59 3.58 -2.33 15.58
C PHE A 59 3.33 -2.90 14.19
N LEU A 60 3.20 -4.23 14.08
CA LEU A 60 2.94 -4.90 12.80
C LEU A 60 1.58 -4.51 12.22
N LEU A 61 0.55 -4.37 13.05
CA LEU A 61 -0.75 -3.90 12.60
C LEU A 61 -0.67 -2.48 12.06
N GLN A 62 0.08 -1.59 12.69
CA GLN A 62 0.31 -0.23 12.20
C GLN A 62 1.04 -0.23 10.87
N GLU A 63 2.05 -1.11 10.69
CA GLU A 63 2.76 -1.23 9.43
C GLU A 63 1.85 -1.73 8.30
N ILE A 64 0.94 -2.66 8.60
CA ILE A 64 -0.05 -3.12 7.62
C ILE A 64 -0.99 -1.98 7.23
N VAL A 65 -1.47 -1.18 8.19
CA VAL A 65 -2.29 0.00 7.90
C VAL A 65 -1.55 0.94 6.96
N ARG A 66 -0.28 1.15 7.19
CA ARG A 66 0.57 2.00 6.35
C ARG A 66 0.63 1.49 4.92
N GLU A 67 0.86 0.18 4.73
CA GLU A 67 0.89 -0.42 3.39
C GLU A 67 -0.47 -0.36 2.71
N VAL A 68 -1.55 -0.61 3.44
CA VAL A 68 -2.93 -0.53 2.93
C VAL A 68 -3.27 0.90 2.51
N ASN A 69 -2.87 1.90 3.27
CA ASN A 69 -3.05 3.31 2.90
C ASN A 69 -2.31 3.64 1.60
N THR A 70 -1.09 3.13 1.44
CA THR A 70 -0.30 3.34 0.23
C THR A 70 -0.96 2.69 -0.98
N ILE A 71 -1.48 1.47 -0.83
CA ILE A 71 -2.25 0.79 -1.88
C ILE A 71 -3.47 1.64 -2.27
N GLY A 72 -4.21 2.14 -1.30
CA GLY A 72 -5.38 2.98 -1.55
C GLY A 72 -5.07 4.26 -2.32
N SER A 73 -3.92 4.89 -2.03
CA SER A 73 -3.53 6.11 -2.74
C SER A 73 -2.94 5.84 -4.13
N LYS A 74 -2.34 4.67 -4.35
CA LYS A 74 -1.79 4.28 -5.66
C LYS A 74 -2.84 3.75 -6.63
N SER A 75 -3.94 3.22 -6.13
CA SER A 75 -4.98 2.58 -6.94
C SER A 75 -6.32 3.27 -6.72
N PRO A 76 -6.73 4.21 -7.61
CA PRO A 76 -7.97 4.95 -7.46
C PRO A 76 -9.23 4.19 -7.85
N GLN A 77 -9.14 2.91 -8.18
CA GLN A 77 -10.29 2.09 -8.54
C GLN A 77 -11.22 1.92 -7.35
N THR A 78 -12.53 2.05 -7.60
CA THR A 78 -13.55 1.99 -6.55
C THR A 78 -13.51 0.68 -5.76
N GLU A 79 -13.32 -0.45 -6.44
CA GLU A 79 -13.27 -1.76 -5.80
C GLU A 79 -12.11 -1.87 -4.81
N ILE A 80 -10.93 -1.35 -5.19
CA ILE A 80 -9.76 -1.35 -4.32
C ILE A 80 -9.98 -0.41 -3.14
N THR A 81 -10.58 0.75 -3.35
CA THR A 81 -10.91 1.69 -2.29
C THR A 81 -11.85 1.05 -1.25
N LEU A 82 -12.87 0.34 -1.69
CA LEU A 82 -13.78 -0.38 -0.79
C LEU A 82 -13.08 -1.46 0.00
N GLN A 83 -12.21 -2.24 -0.63
CA GLN A 83 -11.41 -3.26 0.04
C GLN A 83 -10.46 -2.66 1.06
N VAL A 84 -9.84 -1.53 0.75
CA VAL A 84 -8.96 -0.80 1.68
C VAL A 84 -9.73 -0.36 2.92
N VAL A 85 -10.91 0.21 2.75
CA VAL A 85 -11.75 0.63 3.88
C VAL A 85 -12.12 -0.57 4.76
N GLU A 86 -12.50 -1.68 4.16
CA GLU A 86 -12.84 -2.91 4.88
C GLU A 86 -11.64 -3.47 5.64
N MET A 87 -10.47 -3.54 5.02
CA MET A 87 -9.24 -4.00 5.67
C MET A 87 -8.85 -3.13 6.85
N LYS A 88 -8.95 -1.81 6.71
CA LYS A 88 -8.67 -0.88 7.81
C LYS A 88 -9.63 -1.09 8.98
N SER A 89 -10.91 -1.31 8.71
CA SER A 89 -11.90 -1.60 9.74
C SER A 89 -11.57 -2.87 10.51
N GLU A 90 -11.19 -3.94 9.80
CA GLU A 90 -10.80 -5.20 10.43
C GLU A 90 -9.52 -5.06 11.26
N ILE A 91 -8.53 -4.32 10.76
CA ILE A 91 -7.29 -4.07 11.50
C ILE A 91 -7.57 -3.29 12.78
N GLU A 92 -8.45 -2.30 12.73
CA GLU A 92 -8.83 -1.52 13.91
C GLU A 92 -9.51 -2.38 14.96
N LYS A 93 -10.38 -3.31 14.56
CA LYS A 93 -10.99 -4.29 15.48
C LYS A 93 -9.90 -5.16 16.13
N MET A 94 -8.92 -5.61 15.38
CA MET A 94 -7.81 -6.39 15.91
C MET A 94 -7.00 -5.58 16.92
N ARG A 95 -6.74 -4.31 16.64
CA ARG A 95 -6.03 -3.42 17.56
C ARG A 95 -6.80 -3.21 18.87
N GLU A 96 -8.11 -3.03 18.79
CA GLU A 96 -8.95 -2.89 19.98
C GLU A 96 -8.91 -4.15 20.85
N GLN A 97 -9.02 -5.32 20.24
CA GLN A 97 -8.90 -6.59 20.96
C GLN A 97 -7.54 -6.75 21.61
N LEU A 98 -6.48 -6.38 20.90
CA LEU A 98 -5.12 -6.44 21.42
C LEU A 98 -4.94 -5.52 22.62
N GLN A 99 -5.46 -4.30 22.57
CA GLN A 99 -5.39 -3.35 23.67
C GLN A 99 -6.13 -3.85 24.90
N ASN A 100 -7.24 -4.58 24.73
CA ASN A 100 -7.97 -5.17 25.84
C ASN A 100 -7.21 -6.32 26.52
N LEU A 101 -6.29 -6.97 25.80
CA LEU A 101 -5.45 -8.04 26.34
C LEU A 101 -4.20 -7.51 27.05
N LEU A 102 -3.79 -6.31 26.74
CA LEU A 102 -2.66 -5.65 27.37
C LEU A 102 -3.10 -4.98 28.67
#